data_97acf1b5f9767ee6d4e7e9e01809b8e0
#
_entry.id   97acf1b5f9767ee6d4e7e9e01809b8e0
#
_cell.length_a   1.000
_cell.length_b   1.000
_cell.length_c   1.000
_cell.angle_alpha   90.00
_cell.angle_beta   90.00
_cell.angle_gamma   90.00
#
_symmetry.space_group_name_H-M   'P 1'
#
loop_
_entity.id
_entity.type
_entity.pdbx_description
1 polymer ?
#
loop_
_entity_poly.entity_id
_entity_poly.type
_entity_poly.pdbx_seq_one_letter_code
_entity_poly.pdbx_strand_id
1 'polypeptide(L)'
;MIAYNKTWLANLRLQQQVKNHTDHGDISDSEFKAIAEKYPVGFYSPNIFVRVGLFILTCIIVLFADGLLSLMAASGNLIESTGWFIFLGLLSYGGLELMANGKNHFRSGVDDALVFTAGGLFIIAFGIMVLSIHNVAGGFLPFTMLVFPLTLYLTLRFADMLATAVCYGSFLWMIFLYWTKVGNVATAPFVLMLISGLTYWLSRKCSNHNRFINYDNCLGVMQVLSLLALYAAGNYYAIDTLSTELMHQTGPVAFGIFFWLWTILMPFVYLGFGIKQKNRILLRTGLLLVVAAVLTFRNYYHLLQVDIMLTIAGIVVLALVYAISKYLKTPKYGFTNAEPDDINAMDSLKIESLIVAETFSHTPGAPANDGSKFGGGDFGGGGSSSSF
;
A
#
# COMPACT_ATOMS: atom_id res chain seq x y z
N MET A 1 -12.60 -17.21 -8.47
CA MET A 1 -12.54 -16.56 -7.15
C MET A 1 -12.70 -15.05 -7.25
N ILE A 2 -12.05 -14.39 -8.22
CA ILE A 2 -12.19 -12.93 -8.38
C ILE A 2 -13.64 -12.55 -8.71
N ALA A 3 -14.16 -11.49 -8.05
CA ALA A 3 -15.55 -11.02 -8.20
C ALA A 3 -15.81 -10.41 -9.58
N TYR A 4 -14.79 -9.89 -10.22
CA TYR A 4 -14.90 -9.11 -11.44
C TYR A 4 -14.85 -9.94 -12.72
N ASN A 5 -15.51 -9.45 -13.78
CA ASN A 5 -15.50 -10.08 -15.10
C ASN A 5 -14.08 -10.10 -15.69
N LYS A 6 -13.58 -11.32 -15.95
CA LYS A 6 -12.20 -11.52 -16.43
C LYS A 6 -11.96 -10.95 -17.81
N THR A 7 -12.94 -10.99 -18.70
CA THR A 7 -12.84 -10.43 -20.06
C THR A 7 -12.69 -8.91 -20.00
N TRP A 8 -13.49 -8.23 -19.18
CA TRP A 8 -13.39 -6.79 -19.00
C TRP A 8 -12.08 -6.37 -18.31
N LEU A 9 -11.57 -7.19 -17.38
CA LEU A 9 -10.24 -6.96 -16.80
C LEU A 9 -9.12 -7.07 -17.84
N ALA A 10 -9.21 -8.03 -18.76
CA ALA A 10 -8.26 -8.17 -19.86
C ALA A 10 -8.36 -6.97 -20.84
N ASN A 11 -9.58 -6.58 -21.21
CA ASN A 11 -9.83 -5.43 -22.07
C ASN A 11 -9.34 -4.12 -21.43
N LEU A 12 -9.61 -3.92 -20.15
CA LEU A 12 -9.14 -2.74 -19.41
C LEU A 12 -7.62 -2.62 -19.43
N ARG A 13 -6.92 -3.74 -19.23
CA ARG A 13 -5.46 -3.78 -19.30
C ARG A 13 -4.95 -3.45 -20.70
N LEU A 14 -5.57 -4.03 -21.73
CA LEU A 14 -5.23 -3.73 -23.11
C LEU A 14 -5.41 -2.24 -23.41
N GLN A 15 -6.55 -1.65 -23.00
CA GLN A 15 -6.79 -0.23 -23.18
C GLN A 15 -5.78 0.64 -22.43
N GLN A 16 -5.37 0.24 -21.22
CA GLN A 16 -4.33 0.96 -20.47
C GLN A 16 -2.96 0.90 -21.17
N GLN A 17 -2.56 -0.25 -21.71
CA GLN A 17 -1.32 -0.38 -22.49
C GLN A 17 -1.37 0.50 -23.73
N VAL A 18 -2.46 0.42 -24.50
CA VAL A 18 -2.62 1.24 -25.73
C VAL A 18 -2.62 2.73 -25.39
N LYS A 19 -3.28 3.13 -24.29
CA LYS A 19 -3.28 4.53 -23.83
C LYS A 19 -1.88 5.03 -23.51
N ASN A 20 -1.04 4.22 -22.86
CA ASN A 20 0.35 4.58 -22.61
C ASN A 20 1.10 4.85 -23.93
N HIS A 21 0.92 4.01 -24.95
CA HIS A 21 1.51 4.25 -26.27
C HIS A 21 0.94 5.48 -26.97
N THR A 22 -0.34 5.80 -26.73
CA THR A 22 -0.94 7.06 -27.24
C THR A 22 -0.32 8.27 -26.55
N ASP A 23 -0.11 8.21 -25.24
CA ASP A 23 0.51 9.28 -24.45
C ASP A 23 2.00 9.51 -24.86
N HIS A 24 2.67 8.49 -25.39
CA HIS A 24 4.02 8.60 -25.97
C HIS A 24 4.03 9.03 -27.46
N GLY A 25 2.86 9.09 -28.11
CA GLY A 25 2.74 9.49 -29.51
C GLY A 25 2.95 8.35 -30.53
N ASP A 26 3.06 7.09 -30.08
CA ASP A 26 3.24 5.92 -30.95
C ASP A 26 1.93 5.52 -31.65
N ILE A 27 0.79 5.83 -31.02
CA ILE A 27 -0.56 5.51 -31.50
C ILE A 27 -1.40 6.78 -31.49
N SER A 28 -2.20 6.99 -32.53
CA SER A 28 -3.09 8.15 -32.64
C SER A 28 -4.35 7.99 -31.77
N ASP A 29 -4.97 9.11 -31.35
CA ASP A 29 -6.23 9.11 -30.60
C ASP A 29 -7.38 8.40 -31.34
N SER A 30 -7.38 8.45 -32.69
CA SER A 30 -8.36 7.75 -33.52
C SER A 30 -8.21 6.24 -33.45
N GLU A 31 -6.99 5.73 -33.48
CA GLU A 31 -6.67 4.31 -33.33
C GLU A 31 -6.99 3.81 -31.91
N PHE A 32 -6.67 4.61 -30.88
CA PHE A 32 -7.06 4.28 -29.50
C PHE A 32 -8.59 4.14 -29.38
N LYS A 33 -9.38 5.07 -29.95
CA LYS A 33 -10.85 4.99 -29.91
C LYS A 33 -11.36 3.72 -30.61
N ALA A 34 -10.83 3.41 -31.80
CA ALA A 34 -11.20 2.19 -32.53
C ALA A 34 -10.89 0.90 -31.75
N ILE A 35 -9.76 0.86 -31.02
CA ILE A 35 -9.39 -0.26 -30.16
C ILE A 35 -10.33 -0.32 -28.94
N ALA A 36 -10.66 0.81 -28.32
CA ALA A 36 -11.56 0.88 -27.18
C ALA A 36 -12.99 0.41 -27.53
N GLU A 37 -13.48 0.72 -28.71
CA GLU A 37 -14.76 0.23 -29.24
C GLU A 37 -14.75 -1.29 -29.50
N LYS A 38 -13.64 -1.80 -30.03
CA LYS A 38 -13.48 -3.24 -30.31
C LYS A 38 -13.35 -4.07 -29.05
N TYR A 39 -12.76 -3.53 -27.99
CA TYR A 39 -12.53 -4.19 -26.71
C TYR A 39 -13.21 -3.43 -25.57
N PRO A 40 -14.55 -3.48 -25.49
CA PRO A 40 -15.30 -2.67 -24.53
C PRO A 40 -15.04 -3.10 -23.10
N VAL A 41 -15.02 -2.12 -22.20
CA VAL A 41 -14.91 -2.31 -20.74
C VAL A 41 -16.23 -1.89 -20.12
N GLY A 42 -16.92 -2.82 -19.47
CA GLY A 42 -18.21 -2.57 -18.81
C GLY A 42 -18.07 -2.11 -17.35
N PHE A 43 -16.86 -1.83 -16.86
CA PHE A 43 -16.65 -1.34 -15.51
C PHE A 43 -16.83 0.17 -15.42
N TYR A 44 -17.42 0.61 -14.29
CA TYR A 44 -17.35 1.98 -13.86
C TYR A 44 -16.04 2.19 -13.11
N SER A 45 -15.05 2.80 -13.75
CA SER A 45 -13.73 3.12 -13.20
C SER A 45 -13.41 4.60 -13.43
N PRO A 46 -13.82 5.50 -12.53
CA PRO A 46 -13.63 6.94 -12.67
C PRO A 46 -12.17 7.35 -12.50
N ASN A 47 -11.86 8.60 -12.87
CA ASN A 47 -10.55 9.19 -12.63
C ASN A 47 -10.25 9.29 -11.11
N ILE A 48 -8.98 9.53 -10.77
CA ILE A 48 -8.53 9.50 -9.37
C ILE A 48 -9.27 10.49 -8.47
N PHE A 49 -9.61 11.69 -8.95
CA PHE A 49 -10.31 12.70 -8.15
C PHE A 49 -11.72 12.25 -7.80
N VAL A 50 -12.47 11.75 -8.79
CA VAL A 50 -13.83 11.22 -8.59
C VAL A 50 -13.78 9.99 -7.72
N ARG A 51 -12.79 9.12 -7.90
CA ARG A 51 -12.58 7.93 -7.05
C ARG A 51 -12.39 8.29 -5.58
N VAL A 52 -11.53 9.27 -5.27
CA VAL A 52 -11.30 9.74 -3.89
C VAL A 52 -12.58 10.38 -3.33
N GLY A 53 -13.28 11.20 -4.12
CA GLY A 53 -14.54 11.79 -3.70
C GLY A 53 -15.61 10.74 -3.40
N LEU A 54 -15.77 9.73 -4.26
CA LEU A 54 -16.71 8.62 -4.04
C LEU A 54 -16.32 7.76 -2.84
N PHE A 55 -15.01 7.54 -2.62
CA PHE A 55 -14.54 6.83 -1.45
C PHE A 55 -14.95 7.53 -0.15
N ILE A 56 -14.65 8.83 -0.02
CA ILE A 56 -15.01 9.63 1.16
C ILE A 56 -16.53 9.66 1.34
N LEU A 57 -17.27 9.93 0.27
CA LEU A 57 -18.73 9.96 0.32
C LEU A 57 -19.31 8.62 0.79
N THR A 58 -18.82 7.51 0.26
CA THR A 58 -19.28 6.17 0.67
C THR A 58 -18.94 5.89 2.14
N CYS A 59 -17.75 6.23 2.60
CA CYS A 59 -17.39 6.11 4.02
C CYS A 59 -18.36 6.89 4.91
N ILE A 60 -18.71 8.13 4.53
CA ILE A 60 -19.67 8.95 5.26
C ILE A 60 -21.05 8.29 5.29
N ILE A 61 -21.55 7.84 4.13
CA ILE A 61 -22.87 7.19 4.02
C ILE A 61 -22.92 5.92 4.89
N VAL A 62 -21.89 5.07 4.82
CA VAL A 62 -21.83 3.85 5.63
C VAL A 62 -21.77 4.16 7.11
N LEU A 63 -20.93 5.12 7.54
CA LEU A 63 -20.86 5.53 8.94
C LEU A 63 -22.20 6.05 9.46
N PHE A 64 -22.94 6.85 8.67
CA PHE A 64 -24.26 7.32 9.05
C PHE A 64 -25.29 6.18 9.09
N ALA A 65 -25.26 5.26 8.14
CA ALA A 65 -26.15 4.11 8.12
C ALA A 65 -25.91 3.18 9.32
N ASP A 66 -24.65 2.86 9.60
CA ASP A 66 -24.25 2.06 10.76
C ASP A 66 -24.60 2.75 12.08
N GLY A 67 -24.43 4.08 12.15
CA GLY A 67 -24.81 4.91 13.29
C GLY A 67 -26.31 4.89 13.53
N LEU A 68 -27.13 5.07 12.50
CA LEU A 68 -28.59 5.01 12.59
C LEU A 68 -29.07 3.61 13.05
N LEU A 69 -28.52 2.55 12.46
CA LEU A 69 -28.85 1.17 12.87
C LEU A 69 -28.46 0.93 14.33
N SER A 70 -27.30 1.45 14.75
CA SER A 70 -26.83 1.35 16.14
C SER A 70 -27.75 2.11 17.11
N LEU A 71 -28.25 3.31 16.75
CA LEU A 71 -29.24 4.03 17.55
C LEU A 71 -30.55 3.26 17.71
N MET A 72 -31.01 2.57 16.65
CA MET A 72 -32.21 1.72 16.73
C MET A 72 -32.01 0.49 17.64
N ALA A 73 -30.77 -0.02 17.70
CA ALA A 73 -30.40 -1.18 18.52
C ALA A 73 -30.01 -0.79 19.97
N ALA A 74 -29.90 0.52 20.28
CA ALA A 74 -29.37 1.03 21.56
C ALA A 74 -30.16 0.55 22.79
N SER A 75 -31.48 0.31 22.63
CA SER A 75 -32.35 -0.15 23.72
C SER A 75 -32.05 -1.55 24.23
N GLY A 76 -31.27 -2.37 23.49
CA GLY A 76 -31.07 -3.80 23.73
C GLY A 76 -29.68 -4.19 24.24
N ASN A 77 -28.78 -3.26 24.61
CA ASN A 77 -27.36 -3.53 24.94
C ASN A 77 -26.60 -4.34 23.84
N LEU A 78 -27.09 -4.28 22.59
CA LEU A 78 -26.53 -5.06 21.48
C LEU A 78 -25.27 -4.41 20.90
N ILE A 79 -25.08 -3.09 21.07
CA ILE A 79 -24.07 -2.28 20.37
C ILE A 79 -22.64 -2.72 20.70
N GLU A 80 -22.38 -3.21 21.91
CA GLU A 80 -21.07 -3.68 22.35
C GLU A 80 -20.83 -5.16 22.05
N SER A 81 -21.82 -5.85 21.45
CA SER A 81 -21.71 -7.28 21.19
C SER A 81 -20.93 -7.58 19.92
N THR A 82 -20.16 -8.65 19.92
CA THR A 82 -19.50 -9.20 18.73
C THR A 82 -20.47 -9.42 17.58
N GLY A 83 -21.72 -9.89 17.90
CA GLY A 83 -22.76 -10.16 16.92
C GLY A 83 -23.20 -8.92 16.17
N TRP A 84 -23.22 -7.76 16.82
CA TRP A 84 -23.57 -6.48 16.18
C TRP A 84 -22.58 -6.10 15.09
N PHE A 85 -21.29 -6.14 15.39
CA PHE A 85 -20.26 -5.83 14.39
C PHE A 85 -20.21 -6.85 13.25
N ILE A 86 -20.49 -8.13 13.51
CA ILE A 86 -20.64 -9.15 12.45
C ILE A 86 -21.83 -8.80 11.55
N PHE A 87 -22.96 -8.40 12.12
CA PHE A 87 -24.16 -8.02 11.36
C PHE A 87 -23.89 -6.82 10.45
N LEU A 88 -23.30 -5.74 10.98
CA LEU A 88 -22.92 -4.55 10.19
C LEU A 88 -21.88 -4.90 9.12
N GLY A 89 -20.91 -5.76 9.45
CA GLY A 89 -19.91 -6.26 8.51
C GLY A 89 -20.53 -7.05 7.35
N LEU A 90 -21.52 -7.90 7.65
CA LEU A 90 -22.28 -8.65 6.63
C LEU A 90 -23.12 -7.72 5.74
N LEU A 91 -23.72 -6.69 6.32
CA LEU A 91 -24.50 -5.70 5.58
C LEU A 91 -23.60 -4.93 4.60
N SER A 92 -22.45 -4.43 5.08
CA SER A 92 -21.44 -3.74 4.26
C SER A 92 -20.87 -4.66 3.19
N TYR A 93 -20.62 -5.93 3.50
CA TYR A 93 -20.17 -6.94 2.54
C TYR A 93 -21.24 -7.24 1.48
N GLY A 94 -22.52 -7.32 1.87
CA GLY A 94 -23.63 -7.44 0.94
C GLY A 94 -23.72 -6.26 -0.03
N GLY A 95 -23.55 -5.03 0.48
CA GLY A 95 -23.43 -3.82 -0.33
C GLY A 95 -22.26 -3.89 -1.31
N LEU A 96 -21.11 -4.38 -0.86
CA LEU A 96 -19.92 -4.58 -1.68
C LEU A 96 -20.17 -5.54 -2.86
N GLU A 97 -20.77 -6.70 -2.59
CA GLU A 97 -21.10 -7.69 -3.64
C GLU A 97 -22.10 -7.12 -4.64
N LEU A 98 -23.09 -6.34 -4.19
CA LEU A 98 -24.05 -5.67 -5.07
C LEU A 98 -23.36 -4.64 -5.97
N MET A 99 -22.44 -3.84 -5.44
CA MET A 99 -21.69 -2.84 -6.22
C MET A 99 -20.71 -3.49 -7.19
N ALA A 100 -19.97 -4.49 -6.76
CA ALA A 100 -18.98 -5.17 -7.60
C ALA A 100 -19.63 -5.99 -8.72
N ASN A 101 -20.62 -6.83 -8.41
CA ASN A 101 -21.25 -7.75 -9.37
C ASN A 101 -22.48 -7.14 -10.06
N GLY A 102 -23.32 -6.37 -9.33
CA GLY A 102 -24.56 -5.83 -9.87
C GLY A 102 -24.38 -4.52 -10.63
N LYS A 103 -23.53 -3.63 -10.15
CA LYS A 103 -23.29 -2.30 -10.74
C LYS A 103 -21.93 -2.20 -11.44
N ASN A 104 -21.15 -3.26 -11.48
CA ASN A 104 -19.85 -3.36 -12.16
C ASN A 104 -18.85 -2.27 -11.72
N HIS A 105 -18.89 -1.85 -10.46
CA HIS A 105 -17.90 -0.96 -9.90
C HIS A 105 -16.56 -1.69 -9.76
N PHE A 106 -15.49 -1.09 -10.30
CA PHE A 106 -14.13 -1.61 -10.20
C PHE A 106 -13.17 -0.47 -9.90
N ARG A 107 -12.55 -0.48 -8.74
CA ARG A 107 -11.66 0.60 -8.26
C ARG A 107 -12.32 1.98 -8.42
N SER A 108 -13.59 2.06 -8.08
CA SER A 108 -14.39 3.28 -8.21
C SER A 108 -14.34 4.18 -6.98
N GLY A 109 -13.77 3.70 -5.88
CA GLY A 109 -13.82 4.30 -4.55
C GLY A 109 -14.98 3.77 -3.71
N VAL A 110 -16.12 3.45 -4.31
CA VAL A 110 -17.28 2.86 -3.59
C VAL A 110 -16.96 1.45 -3.13
N ASP A 111 -16.49 0.61 -4.04
CA ASP A 111 -16.05 -0.76 -3.75
C ASP A 111 -14.87 -0.78 -2.77
N ASP A 112 -13.89 0.11 -2.95
CA ASP A 112 -12.76 0.23 -2.03
C ASP A 112 -13.23 0.57 -0.59
N ALA A 113 -14.13 1.55 -0.43
CA ALA A 113 -14.68 1.95 0.87
C ALA A 113 -15.46 0.81 1.53
N LEU A 114 -16.27 0.08 0.76
CA LEU A 114 -17.05 -1.06 1.28
C LEU A 114 -16.17 -2.25 1.67
N VAL A 115 -15.07 -2.53 0.94
CA VAL A 115 -14.07 -3.54 1.35
C VAL A 115 -13.46 -3.19 2.70
N PHE A 116 -13.10 -1.92 2.90
CA PHE A 116 -12.44 -1.48 4.13
C PHE A 116 -13.40 -1.42 5.30
N THR A 117 -14.63 -0.96 5.10
CA THR A 117 -15.63 -0.93 6.16
C THR A 117 -16.06 -2.34 6.57
N ALA A 118 -16.39 -3.21 5.61
CA ALA A 118 -16.73 -4.60 5.91
C ALA A 118 -15.57 -5.34 6.60
N GLY A 119 -14.35 -5.24 6.05
CA GLY A 119 -13.15 -5.86 6.63
C GLY A 119 -12.86 -5.33 8.03
N GLY A 120 -12.95 -3.99 8.23
CA GLY A 120 -12.73 -3.34 9.53
C GLY A 120 -13.74 -3.79 10.58
N LEU A 121 -15.03 -3.85 10.24
CA LEU A 121 -16.09 -4.30 11.14
C LEU A 121 -15.90 -5.76 11.58
N PHE A 122 -15.50 -6.65 10.66
CA PHE A 122 -15.17 -8.04 11.03
C PHE A 122 -13.92 -8.11 11.92
N ILE A 123 -12.89 -7.31 11.65
CA ILE A 123 -11.67 -7.25 12.48
C ILE A 123 -12.02 -6.77 13.90
N ILE A 124 -12.87 -5.74 14.03
CA ILE A 124 -13.37 -5.27 15.33
C ILE A 124 -14.15 -6.39 16.04
N ALA A 125 -15.07 -7.06 15.34
CA ALA A 125 -15.84 -8.17 15.90
C ALA A 125 -14.93 -9.29 16.44
N PHE A 126 -13.90 -9.66 15.69
CA PHE A 126 -12.92 -10.67 16.11
C PHE A 126 -12.10 -10.20 17.32
N GLY A 127 -11.76 -8.90 17.37
CA GLY A 127 -11.10 -8.31 18.53
C GLY A 127 -11.92 -8.43 19.80
N ILE A 128 -13.21 -8.01 19.75
CA ILE A 128 -14.15 -8.10 20.88
C ILE A 128 -14.34 -9.58 21.28
N MET A 129 -14.51 -10.48 20.32
CA MET A 129 -14.68 -11.91 20.58
C MET A 129 -13.48 -12.50 21.32
N VAL A 130 -12.26 -12.21 20.87
CA VAL A 130 -11.05 -12.74 21.49
C VAL A 130 -10.84 -12.16 22.88
N LEU A 131 -11.09 -10.87 23.06
CA LEU A 131 -10.99 -10.21 24.37
C LEU A 131 -12.01 -10.76 25.38
N SER A 132 -13.24 -11.06 24.94
CA SER A 132 -14.28 -11.60 25.83
C SER A 132 -14.03 -13.06 26.23
N ILE A 133 -13.42 -13.89 25.38
CA ILE A 133 -13.18 -15.30 25.67
C ILE A 133 -11.88 -15.53 26.44
N HIS A 134 -10.83 -14.78 26.19
CA HIS A 134 -9.48 -15.12 26.66
C HIS A 134 -8.94 -14.25 27.80
N ASN A 135 -9.70 -13.30 28.34
CA ASN A 135 -9.25 -12.43 29.45
C ASN A 135 -7.78 -12.02 29.33
N VAL A 136 -7.38 -11.50 28.15
CA VAL A 136 -6.01 -11.00 27.82
C VAL A 136 -4.86 -12.03 27.95
N ALA A 137 -5.01 -13.05 28.80
CA ALA A 137 -3.96 -14.06 29.08
C ALA A 137 -3.66 -15.01 27.90
N GLY A 138 -4.59 -15.16 26.94
CA GLY A 138 -4.44 -16.03 25.76
C GLY A 138 -3.54 -15.44 24.66
N GLY A 139 -3.23 -14.15 24.72
CA GLY A 139 -2.46 -13.43 23.72
C GLY A 139 -3.23 -13.16 22.42
N PHE A 140 -2.64 -12.36 21.53
CA PHE A 140 -3.23 -11.97 20.24
C PHE A 140 -3.20 -13.06 19.16
N LEU A 141 -2.70 -14.26 19.43
CA LEU A 141 -2.60 -15.32 18.44
C LEU A 141 -3.96 -15.76 17.87
N PRO A 142 -5.02 -16.00 18.67
CA PRO A 142 -6.35 -16.33 18.14
C PRO A 142 -6.93 -15.22 17.26
N PHE A 143 -6.69 -13.96 17.62
CA PHE A 143 -7.12 -12.82 16.81
C PHE A 143 -6.48 -12.83 15.42
N THR A 144 -5.16 -13.00 15.33
CA THR A 144 -4.46 -13.06 14.04
C THR A 144 -4.86 -14.27 13.20
N MET A 145 -5.17 -15.39 13.85
CA MET A 145 -5.71 -16.59 13.19
C MET A 145 -7.08 -16.37 12.54
N LEU A 146 -7.87 -15.40 12.99
CA LEU A 146 -9.15 -15.02 12.38
C LEU A 146 -8.95 -13.93 11.31
N VAL A 147 -8.08 -12.95 11.56
CA VAL A 147 -7.84 -11.83 10.64
C VAL A 147 -7.15 -12.30 9.36
N PHE A 148 -6.20 -13.22 9.44
CA PHE A 148 -5.47 -13.71 8.28
C PHE A 148 -6.37 -14.34 7.20
N PRO A 149 -7.22 -15.35 7.49
CA PRO A 149 -8.10 -15.94 6.48
C PRO A 149 -9.15 -14.97 5.94
N LEU A 150 -9.67 -14.06 6.78
CA LEU A 150 -10.58 -13.01 6.34
C LEU A 150 -9.93 -12.11 5.28
N THR A 151 -8.76 -11.57 5.60
CA THR A 151 -8.04 -10.66 4.71
C THR A 151 -7.49 -11.37 3.46
N LEU A 152 -7.12 -12.65 3.59
CA LEU A 152 -6.78 -13.50 2.44
C LEU A 152 -8.01 -13.69 1.52
N TYR A 153 -9.18 -13.93 2.08
CA TYR A 153 -10.41 -14.04 1.30
C TYR A 153 -10.73 -12.73 0.55
N LEU A 154 -10.66 -11.58 1.23
CA LEU A 154 -10.88 -10.27 0.61
C LEU A 154 -9.86 -9.99 -0.51
N THR A 155 -8.59 -10.30 -0.28
CA THR A 155 -7.53 -10.20 -1.29
C THR A 155 -7.82 -11.05 -2.53
N LEU A 156 -8.20 -12.30 -2.34
CA LEU A 156 -8.48 -13.23 -3.45
C LEU A 156 -9.80 -12.90 -4.16
N ARG A 157 -10.78 -12.33 -3.47
CA ARG A 157 -12.09 -12.00 -4.02
C ARG A 157 -12.09 -10.68 -4.79
N PHE A 158 -11.47 -9.65 -4.23
CA PHE A 158 -11.54 -8.28 -4.77
C PHE A 158 -10.22 -7.76 -5.34
N ALA A 159 -9.13 -8.52 -5.22
CA ALA A 159 -7.78 -8.14 -5.66
C ALA A 159 -7.36 -6.75 -5.11
N ASP A 160 -7.71 -6.48 -3.84
CA ASP A 160 -7.44 -5.22 -3.17
C ASP A 160 -6.03 -5.17 -2.56
N MET A 161 -5.35 -4.04 -2.76
CA MET A 161 -3.95 -3.85 -2.31
C MET A 161 -3.84 -3.70 -0.79
N LEU A 162 -4.79 -2.98 -0.16
CA LEU A 162 -4.76 -2.77 1.29
C LEU A 162 -5.11 -4.07 2.03
N ALA A 163 -6.13 -4.79 1.56
CA ALA A 163 -6.44 -6.12 2.09
C ALA A 163 -5.24 -7.07 2.00
N THR A 164 -4.48 -7.00 0.89
CA THR A 164 -3.23 -7.77 0.73
C THR A 164 -2.18 -7.36 1.75
N ALA A 165 -2.04 -6.07 2.02
CA ALA A 165 -1.08 -5.56 3.01
C ALA A 165 -1.43 -6.04 4.42
N VAL A 166 -2.70 -5.96 4.81
CA VAL A 166 -3.18 -6.45 6.11
C VAL A 166 -3.07 -7.97 6.20
N CYS A 167 -3.35 -8.69 5.11
CA CYS A 167 -3.19 -10.14 5.01
C CYS A 167 -1.73 -10.55 5.29
N TYR A 168 -0.78 -9.91 4.63
CA TYR A 168 0.63 -10.21 4.83
C TYR A 168 1.12 -9.83 6.23
N GLY A 169 0.71 -8.65 6.73
CA GLY A 169 1.03 -8.21 8.09
C GLY A 169 0.48 -9.16 9.16
N SER A 170 -0.79 -9.56 9.05
CA SER A 170 -1.41 -10.51 9.98
C SER A 170 -0.77 -11.90 9.91
N PHE A 171 -0.34 -12.34 8.73
CA PHE A 171 0.40 -13.58 8.54
C PHE A 171 1.76 -13.56 9.25
N LEU A 172 2.55 -12.51 9.06
CA LEU A 172 3.85 -12.39 9.74
C LEU A 172 3.68 -12.29 11.25
N TRP A 173 2.68 -11.51 11.71
CA TRP A 173 2.39 -11.35 13.14
C TRP A 173 1.94 -12.67 13.77
N MET A 174 1.09 -13.44 13.08
CA MET A 174 0.67 -14.76 13.49
C MET A 174 1.87 -15.70 13.67
N ILE A 175 2.80 -15.73 12.71
CA ILE A 175 4.00 -16.55 12.78
C ILE A 175 4.91 -16.12 13.94
N PHE A 176 5.09 -14.81 14.12
CA PHE A 176 5.86 -14.27 15.23
C PHE A 176 5.29 -14.73 16.58
N LEU A 177 3.99 -14.53 16.81
CA LEU A 177 3.31 -14.93 18.04
C LEU A 177 3.34 -16.46 18.26
N TYR A 178 3.18 -17.23 17.20
CA TYR A 178 3.30 -18.69 17.30
C TYR A 178 4.71 -19.11 17.68
N TRP A 179 5.72 -18.53 17.02
CA TRP A 179 7.12 -18.87 17.29
C TRP A 179 7.58 -18.50 18.69
N THR A 180 7.12 -17.36 19.23
CA THR A 180 7.42 -16.96 20.61
C THR A 180 6.84 -17.92 21.67
N LYS A 181 5.80 -18.71 21.32
CA LYS A 181 5.22 -19.72 22.22
C LYS A 181 5.91 -21.09 22.13
N VAL A 182 6.37 -21.47 20.94
CA VAL A 182 6.87 -22.83 20.67
C VAL A 182 8.39 -22.87 20.59
N GLY A 183 9.01 -21.81 20.09
CA GLY A 183 10.43 -21.73 19.80
C GLY A 183 11.22 -20.86 20.77
N ASN A 184 12.50 -20.71 20.47
CA ASN A 184 13.35 -19.75 21.18
C ASN A 184 13.13 -18.36 20.59
N VAL A 185 12.80 -17.41 21.43
CA VAL A 185 12.52 -16.01 21.06
C VAL A 185 13.69 -15.38 20.30
N ALA A 186 14.94 -15.66 20.67
CA ALA A 186 16.13 -15.15 19.98
C ALA A 186 16.24 -15.61 18.51
N THR A 187 15.53 -16.68 18.13
CA THR A 187 15.50 -17.18 16.74
C THR A 187 14.33 -16.65 15.92
N ALA A 188 13.36 -15.97 16.54
CA ALA A 188 12.20 -15.40 15.86
C ALA A 188 12.57 -14.47 14.67
N PRO A 189 13.56 -13.58 14.78
CA PRO A 189 13.99 -12.74 13.67
C PRO A 189 14.41 -13.55 12.44
N PHE A 190 15.17 -14.64 12.64
CA PHE A 190 15.65 -15.47 11.52
C PHE A 190 14.51 -16.20 10.82
N VAL A 191 13.49 -16.64 11.57
CA VAL A 191 12.28 -17.25 11.00
C VAL A 191 11.51 -16.23 10.15
N LEU A 192 11.31 -15.02 10.67
CA LEU A 192 10.66 -13.95 9.92
C LEU A 192 11.45 -13.56 8.68
N MET A 193 12.77 -13.48 8.75
CA MET A 193 13.65 -13.24 7.60
C MET A 193 13.48 -14.32 6.52
N LEU A 194 13.51 -15.59 6.93
CA LEU A 194 13.35 -16.72 6.00
C LEU A 194 12.00 -16.70 5.32
N ILE A 195 10.92 -16.49 6.08
CA ILE A 195 9.56 -16.44 5.53
C ILE A 195 9.37 -15.24 4.62
N SER A 196 9.89 -14.06 5.00
CA SER A 196 9.83 -12.86 4.16
C SER A 196 10.60 -13.04 2.86
N GLY A 197 11.79 -13.64 2.90
CA GLY A 197 12.57 -13.97 1.71
C GLY A 197 11.84 -14.97 0.80
N LEU A 198 11.23 -16.00 1.38
CA LEU A 198 10.44 -16.99 0.64
C LEU A 198 9.19 -16.34 0.01
N THR A 199 8.49 -15.47 0.75
CA THR A 199 7.32 -14.74 0.23
C THR A 199 7.70 -13.84 -0.93
N TYR A 200 8.83 -13.13 -0.84
CA TYR A 200 9.34 -12.32 -1.96
C TYR A 200 9.61 -13.19 -3.19
N TRP A 201 10.29 -14.31 -3.02
CA TRP A 201 10.61 -15.21 -4.12
C TRP A 201 9.36 -15.81 -4.77
N LEU A 202 8.38 -16.25 -3.95
CA LEU A 202 7.11 -16.79 -4.42
C LEU A 202 6.27 -15.74 -5.15
N SER A 203 6.11 -14.54 -4.56
CA SER A 203 5.32 -13.46 -5.17
C SER A 203 5.91 -13.02 -6.52
N ARG A 204 7.24 -12.95 -6.63
CA ARG A 204 7.94 -12.66 -7.88
C ARG A 204 7.74 -13.77 -8.92
N LYS A 205 7.84 -15.04 -8.52
CA LYS A 205 7.58 -16.17 -9.41
C LYS A 205 6.13 -16.18 -9.89
N CYS A 206 5.18 -15.87 -9.02
CA CYS A 206 3.75 -15.77 -9.36
C CYS A 206 3.46 -14.59 -10.30
N SER A 207 4.08 -13.42 -10.10
CA SER A 207 3.91 -12.25 -10.96
C SER A 207 4.34 -12.53 -12.42
N ASN A 208 5.33 -13.38 -12.62
CA ASN A 208 5.77 -13.77 -13.96
C ASN A 208 4.85 -14.81 -14.64
N HIS A 209 3.78 -15.26 -13.97
CA HIS A 209 2.92 -16.29 -14.51
C HIS A 209 1.54 -15.73 -14.89
N ASN A 210 1.14 -15.88 -16.17
CA ASN A 210 -0.11 -15.37 -16.75
C ASN A 210 -1.38 -15.70 -15.94
N ARG A 211 -1.38 -16.78 -15.14
CA ARG A 211 -2.50 -17.18 -14.30
C ARG A 211 -2.83 -16.15 -13.21
N PHE A 212 -1.83 -15.43 -12.70
CA PHE A 212 -1.96 -14.46 -11.61
C PHE A 212 -2.00 -13.01 -12.07
N ILE A 213 -2.08 -12.78 -13.36
CA ILE A 213 -2.04 -11.45 -13.98
C ILE A 213 -3.08 -10.47 -13.41
N ASN A 214 -4.24 -10.95 -12.93
CA ASN A 214 -5.27 -10.12 -12.30
C ASN A 214 -4.91 -9.70 -10.87
N TYR A 215 -3.91 -10.32 -10.27
CA TYR A 215 -3.40 -10.04 -8.93
C TYR A 215 -2.04 -9.31 -8.95
N ASP A 216 -1.61 -8.81 -10.12
CA ASP A 216 -0.27 -8.24 -10.27
C ASP A 216 0.00 -7.10 -9.28
N ASN A 217 -0.97 -6.20 -9.07
CA ASN A 217 -0.85 -5.15 -8.06
C ASN A 217 -0.73 -5.70 -6.63
N CYS A 218 -1.49 -6.74 -6.29
CA CYS A 218 -1.40 -7.40 -4.98
C CYS A 218 -0.04 -8.08 -4.80
N LEU A 219 0.44 -8.75 -5.84
CA LEU A 219 1.78 -9.37 -5.85
C LEU A 219 2.88 -8.31 -5.73
N GLY A 220 2.72 -7.15 -6.37
CA GLY A 220 3.61 -6.01 -6.22
C GLY A 220 3.67 -5.50 -4.77
N VAL A 221 2.52 -5.33 -4.12
CA VAL A 221 2.44 -4.98 -2.69
C VAL A 221 3.12 -6.05 -1.82
N MET A 222 2.86 -7.33 -2.07
CA MET A 222 3.52 -8.42 -1.35
C MET A 222 5.04 -8.40 -1.54
N GLN A 223 5.54 -8.11 -2.75
CA GLN A 223 6.99 -8.00 -2.99
C GLN A 223 7.61 -6.87 -2.18
N VAL A 224 7.00 -5.68 -2.19
CA VAL A 224 7.49 -4.53 -1.41
C VAL A 224 7.47 -4.83 0.08
N LEU A 225 6.33 -5.30 0.60
CA LEU A 225 6.18 -5.58 2.03
C LEU A 225 7.09 -6.71 2.51
N SER A 226 7.30 -7.74 1.68
CA SER A 226 8.21 -8.83 2.03
C SER A 226 9.68 -8.39 2.06
N LEU A 227 10.10 -7.49 1.18
CA LEU A 227 11.43 -6.88 1.22
C LEU A 227 11.60 -5.98 2.45
N LEU A 228 10.59 -5.16 2.77
CA LEU A 228 10.60 -4.32 3.98
C LEU A 228 10.64 -5.17 5.24
N ALA A 229 9.82 -6.23 5.31
CA ALA A 229 9.80 -7.14 6.45
C ALA A 229 11.11 -7.93 6.60
N LEU A 230 11.72 -8.36 5.48
CA LEU A 230 13.02 -9.03 5.47
C LEU A 230 14.12 -8.14 6.06
N TYR A 231 14.09 -6.85 5.71
CA TYR A 231 15.01 -5.87 6.29
C TYR A 231 14.69 -5.59 7.77
N ALA A 232 13.43 -5.32 8.09
CA ALA A 232 12.99 -4.98 9.44
C ALA A 232 13.29 -6.11 10.45
N ALA A 233 13.06 -7.37 10.05
CA ALA A 233 13.36 -8.54 10.88
C ALA A 233 14.87 -8.74 11.16
N GLY A 234 15.74 -8.13 10.35
CA GLY A 234 17.19 -8.13 10.58
C GLY A 234 17.76 -6.78 11.01
N ASN A 235 16.94 -5.74 11.12
CA ASN A 235 17.38 -4.41 11.53
C ASN A 235 17.66 -4.37 13.03
N TYR A 236 18.86 -3.92 13.42
CA TYR A 236 19.28 -3.91 14.83
C TYR A 236 18.33 -3.11 15.73
N TYR A 237 17.88 -1.93 15.28
CA TYR A 237 16.95 -1.08 16.05
C TYR A 237 15.60 -1.78 16.28
N ALA A 238 15.04 -2.39 15.25
CA ALA A 238 13.76 -3.08 15.35
C ALA A 238 13.84 -4.26 16.34
N ILE A 239 14.94 -4.99 16.34
CA ILE A 239 15.14 -6.14 17.26
C ILE A 239 15.39 -5.68 18.68
N ASP A 240 16.20 -4.66 18.88
CA ASP A 240 16.48 -4.09 20.18
C ASP A 240 15.20 -3.56 20.83
N THR A 241 14.40 -2.78 20.09
CA THR A 241 13.10 -2.28 20.55
C THR A 241 12.14 -3.43 20.87
N LEU A 242 12.06 -4.43 19.98
CA LEU A 242 11.19 -5.59 20.16
C LEU A 242 11.59 -6.42 21.39
N SER A 243 12.90 -6.63 21.60
CA SER A 243 13.43 -7.38 22.74
C SER A 243 13.19 -6.66 24.07
N THR A 244 13.31 -5.33 24.08
CA THR A 244 13.14 -4.51 25.29
C THR A 244 11.67 -4.35 25.64
N GLU A 245 10.82 -3.97 24.68
CA GLU A 245 9.42 -3.62 24.95
C GLU A 245 8.49 -4.82 25.04
N LEU A 246 8.65 -5.83 24.17
CA LEU A 246 7.75 -7.00 24.16
C LEU A 246 8.26 -8.17 24.98
N MET A 247 9.58 -8.32 25.13
CA MET A 247 10.18 -9.46 25.81
C MET A 247 10.74 -9.11 27.17
N HIS A 248 10.73 -7.81 27.56
CA HIS A 248 11.26 -7.30 28.81
C HIS A 248 12.71 -7.77 29.08
N GLN A 249 13.51 -8.00 28.02
CA GLN A 249 14.91 -8.38 28.14
C GLN A 249 15.77 -7.12 28.25
N THR A 250 16.47 -7.00 29.37
CA THR A 250 17.37 -5.87 29.68
C THR A 250 18.84 -6.22 29.41
N GLY A 251 19.15 -6.98 28.39
CA GLY A 251 20.50 -7.43 28.03
C GLY A 251 20.89 -7.08 26.60
N PRO A 252 22.18 -7.24 26.23
CA PRO A 252 22.61 -7.03 24.86
C PRO A 252 21.87 -7.96 23.90
N VAL A 253 21.49 -7.43 22.75
CA VAL A 253 20.78 -8.19 21.71
C VAL A 253 21.61 -9.41 21.29
N ALA A 254 21.01 -10.61 21.37
CA ALA A 254 21.63 -11.81 20.87
C ALA A 254 21.97 -11.66 19.37
N PHE A 255 23.19 -12.06 18.97
CA PHE A 255 23.67 -11.88 17.59
C PHE A 255 23.75 -10.42 17.11
N GLY A 256 23.96 -9.43 18.00
CA GLY A 256 23.95 -8.00 17.67
C GLY A 256 24.87 -7.61 16.51
N ILE A 257 26.08 -8.20 16.39
CA ILE A 257 27.03 -7.95 15.28
C ILE A 257 26.38 -8.35 13.94
N PHE A 258 25.70 -9.48 13.87
CA PHE A 258 24.99 -9.92 12.64
C PHE A 258 23.93 -8.91 12.25
N PHE A 259 23.12 -8.43 13.17
CA PHE A 259 22.05 -7.47 12.89
C PHE A 259 22.56 -6.09 12.50
N TRP A 260 23.71 -5.65 13.05
CA TRP A 260 24.40 -4.44 12.59
C TRP A 260 24.91 -4.56 11.14
N LEU A 261 25.58 -5.68 10.84
CA LEU A 261 26.02 -5.96 9.47
C LEU A 261 24.84 -6.02 8.50
N TRP A 262 23.75 -6.67 8.89
CA TRP A 262 22.52 -6.76 8.09
C TRP A 262 21.93 -5.38 7.82
N THR A 263 21.79 -4.55 8.85
CA THR A 263 21.26 -3.17 8.76
C THR A 263 22.01 -2.33 7.74
N ILE A 264 23.34 -2.42 7.72
CA ILE A 264 24.18 -1.62 6.83
C ILE A 264 24.27 -2.22 5.43
N LEU A 265 24.46 -3.54 5.31
CA LEU A 265 24.74 -4.20 4.04
C LEU A 265 23.49 -4.40 3.15
N MET A 266 22.35 -4.72 3.74
CA MET A 266 21.16 -5.12 2.95
C MET A 266 20.62 -4.04 2.02
N PRO A 267 20.60 -2.74 2.35
CA PRO A 267 20.21 -1.71 1.39
C PRO A 267 21.06 -1.74 0.11
N PHE A 268 22.39 -1.92 0.24
CA PHE A 268 23.30 -1.98 -0.90
C PHE A 268 23.14 -3.30 -1.70
N VAL A 269 22.86 -4.40 -1.01
CA VAL A 269 22.52 -5.67 -1.66
C VAL A 269 21.26 -5.53 -2.51
N TYR A 270 20.21 -4.86 -2.00
CA TYR A 270 18.98 -4.61 -2.75
C TYR A 270 19.24 -3.72 -3.97
N LEU A 271 20.02 -2.65 -3.82
CA LEU A 271 20.41 -1.79 -4.93
C LEU A 271 21.22 -2.55 -5.99
N GLY A 272 22.21 -3.33 -5.58
CA GLY A 272 23.05 -4.13 -6.48
C GLY A 272 22.24 -5.18 -7.26
N PHE A 273 21.40 -5.96 -6.56
CA PHE A 273 20.51 -6.92 -7.21
C PHE A 273 19.42 -6.24 -8.04
N GLY A 274 18.90 -5.09 -7.58
CA GLY A 274 17.93 -4.28 -8.32
C GLY A 274 18.47 -3.84 -9.66
N ILE A 275 19.70 -3.33 -9.69
CA ILE A 275 20.40 -2.94 -10.93
C ILE A 275 20.64 -4.18 -11.80
N LYS A 276 21.24 -5.24 -11.24
CA LYS A 276 21.57 -6.46 -11.99
C LYS A 276 20.34 -7.13 -12.63
N GLN A 277 19.21 -7.13 -11.92
CA GLN A 277 17.97 -7.78 -12.36
C GLN A 277 16.99 -6.82 -13.04
N LYS A 278 17.35 -5.54 -13.21
CA LYS A 278 16.48 -4.49 -13.76
C LYS A 278 15.12 -4.42 -13.04
N ASN A 279 15.12 -4.65 -11.71
CA ASN A 279 13.92 -4.70 -10.91
C ASN A 279 13.71 -3.39 -10.16
N ARG A 280 12.67 -2.63 -10.56
CA ARG A 280 12.31 -1.32 -9.99
C ARG A 280 11.90 -1.42 -8.54
N ILE A 281 11.18 -2.50 -8.15
CA ILE A 281 10.74 -2.71 -6.77
C ILE A 281 11.96 -2.81 -5.85
N LEU A 282 12.95 -3.63 -6.21
CA LEU A 282 14.20 -3.76 -5.46
C LEU A 282 14.97 -2.45 -5.35
N LEU A 283 15.04 -1.67 -6.45
CA LEU A 283 15.74 -0.38 -6.47
C LEU A 283 15.06 0.63 -5.55
N ARG A 284 13.74 0.82 -5.70
CA ARG A 284 12.96 1.77 -4.89
C ARG A 284 13.00 1.38 -3.41
N THR A 285 12.79 0.10 -3.12
CA THR A 285 12.87 -0.41 -1.74
C THR A 285 14.29 -0.25 -1.18
N GLY A 286 15.32 -0.55 -1.97
CA GLY A 286 16.72 -0.37 -1.56
C GLY A 286 17.06 1.08 -1.19
N LEU A 287 16.60 2.06 -2.00
CA LEU A 287 16.76 3.49 -1.69
C LEU A 287 16.06 3.88 -0.38
N LEU A 288 14.82 3.42 -0.18
CA LEU A 288 14.09 3.64 1.07
C LEU A 288 14.85 3.06 2.27
N LEU A 289 15.43 1.88 2.11
CA LEU A 289 16.16 1.19 3.18
C LEU A 289 17.52 1.86 3.51
N VAL A 290 18.14 2.56 2.55
CA VAL A 290 19.31 3.41 2.88
C VAL A 290 18.93 4.48 3.90
N VAL A 291 17.78 5.14 3.71
CA VAL A 291 17.28 6.13 4.67
C VAL A 291 17.00 5.47 6.02
N ALA A 292 16.36 4.31 6.03
CA ALA A 292 16.08 3.55 7.26
C ALA A 292 17.36 3.14 8.00
N ALA A 293 18.42 2.72 7.27
CA ALA A 293 19.71 2.38 7.86
C ALA A 293 20.38 3.60 8.51
N VAL A 294 20.34 4.76 7.83
CA VAL A 294 20.85 6.03 8.36
C VAL A 294 20.12 6.43 9.65
N LEU A 295 18.78 6.31 9.67
CA LEU A 295 17.97 6.59 10.86
C LEU A 295 18.31 5.63 12.02
N THR A 296 18.49 4.33 11.73
CA THR A 296 18.92 3.34 12.73
C THR A 296 20.27 3.69 13.31
N PHE A 297 21.26 3.99 12.46
CA PHE A 297 22.61 4.37 12.90
C PHE A 297 22.57 5.60 13.80
N ARG A 298 21.80 6.60 13.43
CA ARG A 298 21.65 7.82 14.21
C ARG A 298 21.06 7.58 15.60
N ASN A 299 20.09 6.68 15.73
CA ASN A 299 19.45 6.41 17.01
C ASN A 299 20.44 5.93 18.08
N TYR A 300 21.52 5.27 17.67
CA TYR A 300 22.58 4.78 18.59
C TYR A 300 23.78 5.73 18.73
N TYR A 301 24.11 6.44 17.67
CA TYR A 301 25.32 7.28 17.60
C TYR A 301 24.99 8.76 17.43
N HIS A 302 24.41 9.42 18.37
CA HIS A 302 23.95 10.83 18.37
C HIS A 302 24.99 11.86 17.82
N LEU A 303 25.67 11.54 16.74
CA LEU A 303 26.81 12.29 16.18
C LEU A 303 26.41 13.65 15.58
N LEU A 304 25.19 13.81 15.07
CA LEU A 304 24.70 15.01 14.39
C LEU A 304 23.22 15.28 14.71
N GLN A 305 22.80 16.55 14.61
CA GLN A 305 21.38 16.91 14.68
C GLN A 305 20.60 16.26 13.53
N VAL A 306 19.29 15.96 13.78
CA VAL A 306 18.40 15.25 12.80
C VAL A 306 18.44 15.89 11.44
N ASP A 307 18.31 17.21 11.43
CA ASP A 307 18.14 18.00 10.22
C ASP A 307 19.40 17.94 9.34
N ILE A 308 20.57 18.01 9.96
CA ILE A 308 21.85 17.92 9.26
C ILE A 308 22.05 16.52 8.65
N MET A 309 21.72 15.47 9.40
CA MET A 309 21.94 14.10 8.95
C MET A 309 20.95 13.70 7.85
N LEU A 310 19.66 14.09 7.97
CA LEU A 310 18.66 13.91 6.92
C LEU A 310 19.03 14.70 5.66
N THR A 311 19.52 15.92 5.83
CA THR A 311 19.99 16.74 4.70
C THR A 311 21.17 16.08 3.98
N ILE A 312 22.18 15.61 4.71
CA ILE A 312 23.33 14.90 4.12
C ILE A 312 22.86 13.61 3.43
N ALA A 313 22.02 12.81 4.07
CA ALA A 313 21.47 11.58 3.48
C ALA A 313 20.67 11.89 2.20
N GLY A 314 19.84 12.92 2.21
CA GLY A 314 19.09 13.40 1.04
C GLY A 314 20.01 13.84 -0.09
N ILE A 315 21.04 14.64 0.21
CA ILE A 315 22.03 15.07 -0.79
C ILE A 315 22.78 13.87 -1.40
N VAL A 316 23.19 12.91 -0.58
CA VAL A 316 23.86 11.69 -1.06
C VAL A 316 22.95 10.87 -1.97
N VAL A 317 21.71 10.67 -1.60
CA VAL A 317 20.73 9.94 -2.43
C VAL A 317 20.47 10.68 -3.73
N LEU A 318 20.24 12.00 -3.70
CA LEU A 318 20.02 12.81 -4.89
C LEU A 318 21.25 12.81 -5.82
N ALA A 319 22.46 12.94 -5.25
CA ALA A 319 23.70 12.88 -6.02
C ALA A 319 23.88 11.51 -6.70
N LEU A 320 23.53 10.44 -6.00
CA LEU A 320 23.62 9.06 -6.51
C LEU A 320 22.59 8.83 -7.63
N VAL A 321 21.34 9.26 -7.44
CA VAL A 321 20.30 9.21 -8.46
C VAL A 321 20.68 10.04 -9.67
N TYR A 322 21.18 11.28 -9.46
CA TYR A 322 21.64 12.15 -10.55
C TYR A 322 22.80 11.52 -11.33
N ALA A 323 23.79 10.95 -10.63
CA ALA A 323 24.93 10.30 -11.25
C ALA A 323 24.49 9.08 -12.09
N ILE A 324 23.59 8.25 -11.57
CA ILE A 324 23.03 7.09 -12.27
C ILE A 324 22.22 7.56 -13.48
N SER A 325 21.34 8.54 -13.33
CA SER A 325 20.51 9.07 -14.43
C SER A 325 21.39 9.69 -15.53
N LYS A 326 22.42 10.43 -15.16
CA LYS A 326 23.38 10.99 -16.12
C LYS A 326 24.19 9.90 -16.84
N TYR A 327 24.59 8.85 -16.13
CA TYR A 327 25.31 7.71 -16.68
C TYR A 327 24.45 6.89 -17.68
N LEU A 328 23.15 6.80 -17.41
CA LEU A 328 22.17 6.05 -18.20
C LEU A 328 21.46 6.86 -19.29
N LYS A 329 21.81 8.14 -19.48
CA LYS A 329 21.28 8.96 -20.60
C LYS A 329 21.50 8.31 -21.96
N THR A 330 22.62 7.63 -22.13
CA THR A 330 22.85 6.74 -23.27
C THR A 330 22.58 5.30 -22.81
N PRO A 331 21.73 4.51 -23.51
CA PRO A 331 21.48 3.13 -23.11
C PRO A 331 22.79 2.35 -23.02
N LYS A 332 23.12 1.83 -21.83
CA LYS A 332 24.31 1.02 -21.58
C LYS A 332 23.92 -0.31 -20.94
N TYR A 333 24.42 -1.40 -21.48
CA TYR A 333 24.14 -2.76 -20.98
C TYR A 333 22.65 -3.09 -20.85
N GLY A 334 21.80 -2.46 -21.70
CA GLY A 334 20.35 -2.64 -21.69
C GLY A 334 19.63 -1.89 -20.55
N PHE A 335 20.30 -0.93 -19.91
CA PHE A 335 19.69 0.04 -19.01
C PHE A 335 19.47 1.36 -19.75
N THR A 336 18.30 1.96 -19.53
CA THR A 336 17.92 3.27 -20.07
C THR A 336 17.27 4.10 -18.98
N ASN A 337 17.34 5.41 -19.13
CA ASN A 337 16.61 6.36 -18.29
C ASN A 337 15.19 6.64 -18.84
N ALA A 338 14.78 5.97 -19.94
CA ALA A 338 13.45 6.12 -20.52
C ALA A 338 12.39 5.55 -19.56
N GLU A 339 11.25 6.23 -19.49
CA GLU A 339 10.09 5.70 -18.75
C GLU A 339 9.65 4.39 -19.40
N PRO A 340 9.25 3.42 -18.61
CA PRO A 340 8.83 2.13 -19.13
C PRO A 340 7.39 2.15 -19.62
N ASP A 341 7.11 1.35 -20.64
CA ASP A 341 5.80 1.22 -21.27
C ASP A 341 4.72 0.60 -20.37
N ASP A 342 5.11 -0.22 -19.38
CA ASP A 342 4.21 -0.84 -18.41
C ASP A 342 4.18 -0.05 -17.09
N ILE A 343 3.13 0.74 -16.87
CA ILE A 343 2.89 1.46 -15.62
C ILE A 343 1.94 0.66 -14.75
N ASN A 344 2.48 0.02 -13.70
CA ASN A 344 1.66 -0.57 -12.64
C ASN A 344 1.00 0.51 -11.78
N ALA A 345 -0.09 0.19 -11.06
CA ALA A 345 -0.79 1.15 -10.20
C ALA A 345 0.12 1.79 -9.13
N MET A 346 1.20 1.12 -8.73
CA MET A 346 2.23 1.70 -7.84
C MET A 346 3.17 2.68 -8.56
N ASP A 347 3.36 2.53 -9.87
CA ASP A 347 4.13 3.47 -10.69
C ASP A 347 3.32 4.72 -11.04
N SER A 348 1.98 4.61 -11.12
CA SER A 348 1.08 5.73 -11.34
C SER A 348 0.92 6.66 -10.13
N LEU A 349 1.25 6.18 -8.93
CA LEU A 349 1.50 7.05 -7.78
C LEU A 349 2.86 7.73 -7.99
N LYS A 350 2.88 8.80 -8.75
CA LYS A 350 4.06 9.67 -8.94
C LYS A 350 4.41 10.36 -7.61
N ILE A 351 4.80 9.58 -6.61
CA ILE A 351 5.23 10.07 -5.30
C ILE A 351 6.38 11.06 -5.49
N GLU A 352 7.23 10.81 -6.48
CA GLU A 352 8.32 11.70 -6.90
C GLU A 352 7.80 13.07 -7.37
N SER A 353 6.72 13.12 -8.14
CA SER A 353 6.11 14.38 -8.59
C SER A 353 5.38 15.11 -7.46
N LEU A 354 4.82 14.40 -6.48
CA LEU A 354 4.22 14.99 -5.29
C LEU A 354 5.30 15.64 -4.40
N ILE A 355 6.42 14.95 -4.18
CA ILE A 355 7.55 15.48 -3.38
C ILE A 355 8.18 16.68 -4.08
N VAL A 356 8.37 16.61 -5.41
CA VAL A 356 8.90 17.72 -6.20
C VAL A 356 7.93 18.91 -6.20
N ALA A 357 6.63 18.70 -6.39
CA ALA A 357 5.64 19.75 -6.35
C ALA A 357 5.57 20.45 -4.98
N GLU A 358 5.68 19.70 -3.89
CA GLU A 358 5.66 20.25 -2.54
C GLU A 358 6.96 21.01 -2.20
N THR A 359 8.10 20.54 -2.71
CA THR A 359 9.39 21.19 -2.50
C THR A 359 9.54 22.50 -3.29
N PHE A 360 8.91 22.61 -4.48
CA PHE A 360 8.97 23.82 -5.32
C PHE A 360 7.76 24.75 -5.17
N SER A 361 6.73 24.41 -4.41
CA SER A 361 5.56 25.27 -4.16
C SER A 361 5.85 26.46 -3.21
N HIS A 362 7.02 26.55 -2.64
CA HIS A 362 7.46 27.66 -1.79
C HIS A 362 8.33 28.70 -2.51
N THR A 363 7.97 29.04 -3.74
CA THR A 363 8.59 30.20 -4.41
C THR A 363 7.74 31.44 -4.12
N PRO A 364 8.28 32.50 -3.49
CA PRO A 364 7.54 33.75 -3.30
C PRO A 364 7.34 34.46 -4.64
N GLY A 365 6.07 34.66 -4.99
CA GLY A 365 5.56 35.71 -5.86
C GLY A 365 6.36 36.13 -7.08
N ALA A 366 6.09 35.51 -8.25
CA ALA A 366 6.25 36.21 -9.53
C ALA A 366 4.91 36.83 -9.95
N PRO A 367 4.88 38.03 -10.55
CA PRO A 367 3.65 38.76 -10.86
C PRO A 367 2.84 38.04 -11.93
N ALA A 368 1.53 38.02 -11.69
CA ALA A 368 0.53 37.46 -12.60
C ALA A 368 0.67 38.09 -13.99
N ASN A 369 0.91 37.28 -14.99
CA ASN A 369 0.68 37.66 -16.38
C ASN A 369 -0.50 36.88 -16.95
N ASP A 370 -1.41 37.64 -17.43
CA ASP A 370 -2.76 37.40 -17.90
C ASP A 370 -2.84 36.33 -18.99
N GLY A 371 -3.80 35.40 -18.90
CA GLY A 371 -4.23 34.64 -20.07
C GLY A 371 -4.52 33.14 -19.90
N SER A 372 -5.38 32.74 -18.96
CA SER A 372 -6.11 31.49 -19.13
C SER A 372 -7.61 31.72 -18.97
N LYS A 373 -8.31 31.78 -20.13
CA LYS A 373 -9.77 31.77 -20.15
C LYS A 373 -10.29 30.41 -19.71
N PHE A 374 -10.72 30.31 -18.47
CA PHE A 374 -11.61 29.23 -18.04
C PHE A 374 -13.05 29.62 -18.41
N GLY A 375 -13.74 28.69 -19.08
CA GLY A 375 -15.11 28.86 -19.54
C GLY A 375 -16.09 29.17 -18.42
N GLY A 376 -16.94 30.16 -18.63
CA GLY A 376 -17.93 30.67 -17.73
C GLY A 376 -18.99 29.63 -17.37
N GLY A 377 -19.21 29.46 -16.09
CA GLY A 377 -20.41 28.91 -15.49
C GLY A 377 -20.91 29.91 -14.47
N ASP A 378 -22.06 30.54 -14.71
CA ASP A 378 -22.74 31.43 -13.81
C ASP A 378 -23.20 30.67 -12.54
N PHE A 379 -22.57 30.93 -11.42
CA PHE A 379 -23.12 30.64 -10.11
C PHE A 379 -23.53 31.96 -9.45
N GLY A 380 -24.83 32.20 -9.42
CA GLY A 380 -25.44 33.33 -8.72
C GLY A 380 -25.25 33.15 -7.20
N GLY A 381 -24.35 33.93 -6.61
CA GLY A 381 -24.20 34.10 -5.17
C GLY A 381 -24.88 35.39 -4.74
N GLY A 382 -26.00 35.29 -3.99
CA GLY A 382 -26.66 36.40 -3.34
C GLY A 382 -25.77 36.98 -2.24
N GLY A 383 -25.18 38.16 -2.47
CA GLY A 383 -24.51 38.95 -1.46
C GLY A 383 -25.44 40.06 -0.97
N SER A 384 -25.81 40.05 0.31
CA SER A 384 -26.45 41.18 0.97
C SER A 384 -25.38 42.20 1.40
N SER A 385 -25.39 43.39 0.79
CA SER A 385 -24.62 44.54 1.28
C SER A 385 -25.51 45.39 2.14
N SER A 386 -25.15 45.56 3.42
CA SER A 386 -25.67 46.64 4.25
C SER A 386 -24.59 47.71 4.43
N SER A 387 -24.87 48.90 3.87
CA SER A 387 -24.10 50.11 4.11
C SER A 387 -24.60 50.82 5.35
N PHE A 388 -23.66 51.20 6.18
CA PHE A 388 -23.79 52.37 7.07
C PHE A 388 -22.53 53.20 6.89
#